data_f86b34930148d6ef1200e3dae699a349
#
_entry.id   f86b34930148d6ef1200e3dae699a349
#
_cell.length_a   1.000
_cell.length_b   1.000
_cell.length_c   1.000
_cell.angle_alpha   90.00
_cell.angle_beta   90.00
_cell.angle_gamma   90.00
#
_symmetry.space_group_name_H-M   'P 1'
#
loop_
_entity.id
_entity.type
_entity.pdbx_description
1 polymer ?
#
loop_
_entity_poly.entity_id
_entity_poly.type
_entity_poly.pdbx_seq_one_letter_code
_entity_poly.pdbx_strand_id
1 'polypeptide(L)'
;MKRTLLILFSISLLITAWGQSKVAQDNSAAEFPIRGFCIGAPQTDQVNSFVKFINEELAPRQINTLILRIDFNYQYESHPELRDTVALSKSDVKKILDACKKNKIDVVPQINLLGHQSWANRTSSLLRVYPQFDETPWVTMPEKYSWPNEDGLYCKSYCPLHPEVHKVVFALVDEICDAFESAAFHAGMDEVFYLGEEKCPRCSGHDKAELFANEVRKIRDHLAQKNRRLWIWGDRLIDGKITGLGMWEASMNNTARAIDMIPKDVLICDWHYERPDKTAVLFAMKGLDVVTCPWRRPSVGVEQYKDMINFRQTATPVMKDRYKGIVQTVWSDAGSFMDGFYAKKKDDKGGDNTPWNSFTTIFPKTKATK
;
A
#
# COMPACT_ATOMS: atom_id res chain seq x y z
N MET A 1 60.37 -64.56 -3.62
CA MET A 1 60.25 -63.45 -4.60
C MET A 1 58.82 -62.91 -4.55
N LYS A 2 58.61 -61.87 -3.78
CA LYS A 2 57.28 -61.15 -3.71
C LYS A 2 57.42 -59.78 -4.39
N ARG A 3 56.73 -59.57 -5.48
CA ARG A 3 56.69 -58.28 -6.18
C ARG A 3 55.60 -57.41 -5.52
N THR A 4 56.01 -56.31 -4.94
CA THR A 4 55.15 -55.30 -4.37
C THR A 4 54.77 -54.31 -5.47
N LEU A 5 53.45 -54.14 -5.75
CA LEU A 5 52.93 -53.24 -6.74
C LEU A 5 52.59 -51.90 -6.02
N LEU A 6 53.32 -50.83 -6.36
CA LEU A 6 52.99 -49.46 -5.90
C LEU A 6 51.91 -48.88 -6.79
N ILE A 7 50.77 -48.58 -6.20
CA ILE A 7 49.69 -47.83 -6.86
C ILE A 7 49.83 -46.37 -6.46
N LEU A 8 50.22 -45.52 -7.40
CA LEU A 8 50.21 -44.06 -7.26
C LEU A 8 48.78 -43.55 -7.43
N PHE A 9 48.18 -42.98 -6.36
CA PHE A 9 46.93 -42.26 -6.40
C PHE A 9 47.21 -40.79 -6.77
N SER A 10 46.87 -40.39 -7.99
CA SER A 10 46.86 -39.00 -8.41
C SER A 10 45.59 -38.32 -7.91
N ILE A 11 45.72 -37.45 -6.93
CA ILE A 11 44.61 -36.59 -6.47
C ILE A 11 44.54 -35.40 -7.40
N SER A 12 43.58 -35.42 -8.32
CA SER A 12 43.23 -34.25 -9.11
C SER A 12 42.37 -33.29 -8.27
N LEU A 13 42.95 -32.15 -7.87
CA LEU A 13 42.22 -31.04 -7.28
C LEU A 13 41.30 -30.41 -8.35
N LEU A 14 40.03 -30.71 -8.29
CA LEU A 14 38.98 -29.95 -9.00
C LEU A 14 38.74 -28.64 -8.23
N ILE A 15 39.38 -27.58 -8.69
CA ILE A 15 39.03 -26.21 -8.27
C ILE A 15 37.70 -25.89 -8.94
N THR A 16 36.60 -26.03 -8.21
CA THR A 16 35.32 -25.49 -8.60
C THR A 16 35.38 -23.98 -8.50
N ALA A 17 35.58 -23.31 -9.63
CA ALA A 17 35.37 -21.88 -9.77
C ALA A 17 33.90 -21.60 -9.46
N TRP A 18 33.64 -20.99 -8.31
CA TRP A 18 32.35 -20.36 -8.04
C TRP A 18 32.23 -19.19 -9.00
N GLY A 19 31.55 -19.45 -10.13
CA GLY A 19 31.14 -18.42 -11.02
C GLY A 19 30.13 -17.53 -10.27
N GLN A 20 30.51 -16.30 -9.99
CA GLN A 20 29.55 -15.24 -9.68
C GLN A 20 28.58 -15.19 -10.87
N SER A 21 27.38 -15.72 -10.66
CA SER A 21 26.30 -15.55 -11.63
C SER A 21 26.07 -14.05 -11.74
N LYS A 22 26.49 -13.46 -12.84
CA LYS A 22 26.02 -12.13 -13.26
C LYS A 22 24.51 -12.22 -13.23
N VAL A 23 23.89 -11.48 -12.32
CA VAL A 23 22.46 -11.23 -12.34
C VAL A 23 22.16 -10.81 -13.78
N ALA A 24 21.39 -11.63 -14.48
CA ALA A 24 20.99 -11.37 -15.85
C ALA A 24 20.42 -9.97 -15.91
N GLN A 25 20.83 -9.18 -16.88
CA GLN A 25 20.34 -7.84 -17.14
C GLN A 25 18.85 -7.93 -17.41
N ASP A 26 18.09 -7.31 -16.51
CA ASP A 26 16.72 -7.50 -16.19
C ASP A 26 15.77 -6.99 -17.30
N ASN A 27 15.10 -7.90 -17.96
CA ASN A 27 13.90 -7.60 -18.78
C ASN A 27 12.63 -7.49 -17.90
N SER A 28 12.76 -7.25 -16.61
CA SER A 28 11.70 -7.32 -15.59
C SER A 28 10.60 -6.26 -15.75
N ALA A 29 10.86 -5.19 -16.50
CA ALA A 29 9.82 -4.22 -16.84
C ALA A 29 8.64 -4.83 -17.60
N ALA A 30 8.86 -5.93 -18.34
CA ALA A 30 7.82 -6.67 -19.03
C ALA A 30 7.09 -7.69 -18.13
N GLU A 31 7.58 -7.95 -16.90
CA GLU A 31 7.05 -9.02 -16.06
C GLU A 31 5.89 -8.62 -15.16
N PHE A 32 5.81 -7.35 -14.74
CA PHE A 32 4.75 -6.86 -13.86
C PHE A 32 3.82 -5.85 -14.53
N PRO A 33 2.50 -6.10 -14.54
CA PRO A 33 1.51 -5.10 -14.94
C PRO A 33 1.57 -3.82 -14.08
N ILE A 34 1.90 -3.97 -12.78
CA ILE A 34 1.98 -2.86 -11.82
C ILE A 34 3.39 -2.77 -11.25
N ARG A 35 4.03 -1.65 -11.51
CA ARG A 35 5.28 -1.21 -10.90
C ARG A 35 4.99 0.13 -10.22
N GLY A 36 4.64 0.04 -8.94
CA GLY A 36 3.98 1.14 -8.25
C GLY A 36 4.86 1.86 -7.23
N PHE A 37 4.44 3.08 -6.93
CA PHE A 37 4.98 3.90 -5.87
C PHE A 37 3.82 4.54 -5.09
N CYS A 38 3.76 4.33 -3.78
CA CYS A 38 2.72 4.87 -2.89
C CYS A 38 3.35 5.89 -1.94
N ILE A 39 2.82 7.11 -1.92
CA ILE A 39 3.35 8.21 -1.10
C ILE A 39 2.26 9.19 -0.70
N GLY A 40 2.44 9.91 0.42
CA GLY A 40 1.60 11.05 0.78
C GLY A 40 1.76 12.20 -0.21
N ALA A 41 0.67 12.89 -0.51
CA ALA A 41 0.68 14.02 -1.43
C ALA A 41 1.66 15.13 -0.96
N PRO A 42 2.26 15.89 -1.88
CA PRO A 42 3.09 17.03 -1.53
C PRO A 42 2.25 18.15 -0.91
N GLN A 43 2.90 19.05 -0.17
CA GLN A 43 2.33 20.35 0.14
C GLN A 43 2.31 21.23 -1.12
N THR A 44 1.50 22.29 -1.13
CA THR A 44 1.32 23.15 -2.32
C THR A 44 2.61 23.78 -2.82
N ASP A 45 3.52 24.18 -1.95
CA ASP A 45 4.84 24.73 -2.27
C ASP A 45 5.84 23.69 -2.81
N GLN A 46 5.57 22.40 -2.59
CA GLN A 46 6.41 21.26 -2.99
C GLN A 46 5.98 20.65 -4.35
N VAL A 47 4.86 21.06 -4.91
CA VAL A 47 4.30 20.47 -6.14
C VAL A 47 5.30 20.48 -7.29
N ASN A 48 6.01 21.58 -7.53
CA ASN A 48 7.00 21.65 -8.61
C ASN A 48 8.18 20.70 -8.39
N SER A 49 8.64 20.55 -7.15
CA SER A 49 9.70 19.58 -6.78
C SER A 49 9.21 18.15 -6.97
N PHE A 50 7.96 17.87 -6.64
CA PHE A 50 7.36 16.55 -6.83
C PHE A 50 7.18 16.23 -8.33
N VAL A 51 6.76 17.18 -9.15
CA VAL A 51 6.73 17.04 -10.63
C VAL A 51 8.12 16.71 -11.17
N LYS A 52 9.17 17.38 -10.65
CA LYS A 52 10.55 17.04 -11.01
C LYS A 52 10.91 15.61 -10.60
N PHE A 53 10.53 15.19 -9.40
CA PHE A 53 10.75 13.81 -8.90
C PHE A 53 10.05 12.77 -9.79
N ILE A 54 8.80 13.02 -10.22
CA ILE A 54 8.09 12.14 -11.18
C ILE A 54 8.90 11.98 -12.47
N ASN A 55 9.37 13.08 -13.06
CA ASN A 55 10.10 13.04 -14.33
C ASN A 55 11.50 12.41 -14.21
N GLU A 56 12.24 12.71 -13.14
CA GLU A 56 13.66 12.37 -13.02
C GLU A 56 13.92 11.09 -12.23
N GLU A 57 12.96 10.66 -11.40
CA GLU A 57 13.14 9.50 -10.53
C GLU A 57 12.11 8.40 -10.76
N LEU A 58 10.82 8.69 -10.85
CA LEU A 58 9.81 7.65 -11.08
C LEU A 58 9.88 7.12 -12.51
N ALA A 59 9.84 7.99 -13.51
CA ALA A 59 9.80 7.60 -14.91
C ALA A 59 11.04 6.78 -15.36
N PRO A 60 12.31 7.19 -15.05
CA PRO A 60 13.48 6.41 -15.43
C PRO A 60 13.60 5.05 -14.71
N ARG A 61 12.81 4.81 -13.67
CA ARG A 61 12.71 3.54 -12.95
C ARG A 61 11.54 2.70 -13.43
N GLN A 62 10.87 3.16 -14.50
CA GLN A 62 9.72 2.47 -15.12
C GLN A 62 8.56 2.26 -14.13
N ILE A 63 8.37 3.19 -13.20
CA ILE A 63 7.15 3.25 -12.41
C ILE A 63 6.01 3.60 -13.36
N ASN A 64 4.94 2.82 -13.31
CA ASN A 64 3.75 3.01 -14.13
C ASN A 64 2.48 3.30 -13.32
N THR A 65 2.56 3.24 -11.99
CA THR A 65 1.43 3.47 -11.10
C THR A 65 1.87 4.30 -9.89
N LEU A 66 1.20 5.41 -9.65
CA LEU A 66 1.41 6.26 -8.49
C LEU A 66 0.15 6.23 -7.62
N ILE A 67 0.23 5.59 -6.45
CA ILE A 67 -0.80 5.72 -5.41
C ILE A 67 -0.45 6.99 -4.64
N LEU A 68 -1.34 7.99 -4.71
CA LEU A 68 -1.14 9.28 -4.06
C LEU A 68 -2.14 9.41 -2.90
N ARG A 69 -1.63 9.36 -1.66
CA ARG A 69 -2.45 9.49 -0.46
C ARG A 69 -2.81 10.96 -0.26
N ILE A 70 -4.07 11.29 -0.48
CA ILE A 70 -4.59 12.66 -0.47
C ILE A 70 -5.28 12.95 0.86
N ASP A 71 -6.15 12.06 1.32
CA ASP A 71 -7.06 12.27 2.45
C ASP A 71 -7.77 13.63 2.34
N PHE A 72 -7.48 14.59 3.19
CA PHE A 72 -8.09 15.93 3.19
C PHE A 72 -7.19 17.03 2.58
N ASN A 73 -6.03 16.64 2.04
CA ASN A 73 -5.07 17.55 1.39
C ASN A 73 -5.48 17.86 -0.08
N TYR A 74 -6.75 18.18 -0.29
CA TYR A 74 -7.28 18.71 -1.55
C TYR A 74 -8.36 19.73 -1.28
N GLN A 75 -8.52 20.72 -2.15
CA GLN A 75 -9.54 21.77 -2.00
C GLN A 75 -10.91 21.27 -2.47
N TYR A 76 -11.45 20.26 -1.76
CA TYR A 76 -12.77 19.71 -2.06
C TYR A 76 -13.84 20.79 -2.14
N GLU A 77 -14.61 20.81 -3.21
CA GLU A 77 -15.76 21.70 -3.37
C GLU A 77 -17.04 21.10 -2.75
N SER A 78 -17.16 19.77 -2.78
CA SER A 78 -18.28 19.04 -2.21
C SER A 78 -18.39 19.20 -0.69
N HIS A 79 -17.25 19.20 0.01
CA HIS A 79 -17.15 19.29 1.47
C HIS A 79 -15.96 20.19 1.88
N PRO A 80 -16.09 21.52 1.67
CA PRO A 80 -15.00 22.46 1.96
C PRO A 80 -14.58 22.49 3.44
N GLU A 81 -15.48 22.13 4.35
CA GLU A 81 -15.25 22.04 5.80
C GLU A 81 -14.29 20.89 6.20
N LEU A 82 -14.07 19.94 5.30
CA LEU A 82 -13.16 18.80 5.55
C LEU A 82 -11.73 19.07 5.10
N ARG A 83 -11.47 20.14 4.34
CA ARG A 83 -10.15 20.46 3.79
C ARG A 83 -9.12 20.68 4.89
N ASP A 84 -7.90 20.27 4.63
CA ASP A 84 -6.74 20.72 5.41
C ASP A 84 -6.55 22.23 5.22
N THR A 85 -5.90 22.87 6.19
CA THR A 85 -5.65 24.33 6.16
C THR A 85 -4.86 24.76 4.93
N VAL A 86 -3.90 23.92 4.52
CA VAL A 86 -3.15 24.05 3.27
C VAL A 86 -3.44 22.81 2.45
N ALA A 87 -4.13 22.97 1.33
CA ALA A 87 -4.58 21.87 0.51
C ALA A 87 -4.34 22.14 -0.97
N LEU A 88 -4.05 21.07 -1.74
CA LEU A 88 -3.78 21.13 -3.18
C LEU A 88 -4.98 21.72 -3.92
N SER A 89 -4.69 22.68 -4.78
CA SER A 89 -5.69 23.23 -5.71
C SER A 89 -5.87 22.32 -6.93
N LYS A 90 -6.96 22.56 -7.71
CA LYS A 90 -7.14 21.90 -9.01
C LYS A 90 -5.94 22.14 -9.96
N SER A 91 -5.31 23.30 -9.89
CA SER A 91 -4.11 23.59 -10.71
C SER A 91 -2.88 22.79 -10.27
N ASP A 92 -2.73 22.53 -8.98
CA ASP A 92 -1.64 21.70 -8.45
C ASP A 92 -1.82 20.24 -8.83
N VAL A 93 -3.04 19.72 -8.68
CA VAL A 93 -3.39 18.37 -9.15
C VAL A 93 -3.12 18.24 -10.64
N LYS A 94 -3.50 19.24 -11.45
CA LYS A 94 -3.25 19.23 -12.90
C LYS A 94 -1.76 19.14 -13.23
N LYS A 95 -0.87 19.86 -12.53
CA LYS A 95 0.59 19.76 -12.75
C LYS A 95 1.13 18.35 -12.49
N ILE A 96 0.66 17.72 -11.40
CA ILE A 96 1.03 16.34 -11.06
C ILE A 96 0.52 15.38 -12.13
N LEU A 97 -0.75 15.50 -12.52
CA LEU A 97 -1.39 14.65 -13.50
C LEU A 97 -0.72 14.77 -14.89
N ASP A 98 -0.41 16.01 -15.35
CA ASP A 98 0.26 16.23 -16.61
C ASP A 98 1.66 15.57 -16.64
N ALA A 99 2.41 15.64 -15.53
CA ALA A 99 3.70 14.97 -15.42
C ALA A 99 3.54 13.43 -15.45
N CYS A 100 2.55 12.89 -14.76
CA CYS A 100 2.25 11.46 -14.78
C CYS A 100 1.84 10.99 -16.18
N LYS A 101 0.91 11.66 -16.83
CA LYS A 101 0.46 11.34 -18.20
C LYS A 101 1.60 11.36 -19.20
N LYS A 102 2.46 12.39 -19.15
CA LYS A 102 3.66 12.51 -20.00
C LYS A 102 4.55 11.26 -19.89
N ASN A 103 4.63 10.67 -18.69
CA ASN A 103 5.49 9.53 -18.40
C ASN A 103 4.73 8.19 -18.38
N LYS A 104 3.46 8.15 -18.79
CA LYS A 104 2.61 6.96 -18.80
C LYS A 104 2.47 6.32 -17.39
N ILE A 105 2.32 7.15 -16.38
CA ILE A 105 2.09 6.77 -15.00
C ILE A 105 0.62 7.00 -14.68
N ASP A 106 -0.10 5.95 -14.34
CA ASP A 106 -1.47 6.04 -13.85
C ASP A 106 -1.48 6.52 -12.41
N VAL A 107 -2.35 7.48 -12.08
CA VAL A 107 -2.51 7.97 -10.72
C VAL A 107 -3.72 7.29 -10.07
N VAL A 108 -3.51 6.72 -8.90
CA VAL A 108 -4.55 6.13 -8.05
C VAL A 108 -4.67 7.00 -6.79
N PRO A 109 -5.64 7.90 -6.70
CA PRO A 109 -5.82 8.69 -5.49
C PRO A 109 -6.28 7.80 -4.33
N GLN A 110 -5.83 8.12 -3.11
CA GLN A 110 -6.22 7.43 -1.89
C GLN A 110 -6.82 8.40 -0.89
N ILE A 111 -7.97 8.00 -0.33
CA ILE A 111 -8.54 8.54 0.91
C ILE A 111 -8.73 7.35 1.86
N ASN A 112 -8.30 7.49 3.10
CA ASN A 112 -8.54 6.44 4.10
C ASN A 112 -10.02 6.41 4.46
N LEU A 113 -10.69 5.33 4.05
CA LEU A 113 -12.09 5.03 4.40
C LEU A 113 -12.15 3.96 5.49
N LEU A 114 -13.23 3.97 6.24
CA LEU A 114 -13.51 3.12 7.39
C LEU A 114 -12.49 3.32 8.53
N GLY A 115 -11.28 2.77 8.43
CA GLY A 115 -10.20 2.96 9.39
C GLY A 115 -9.43 4.27 9.24
N HIS A 116 -8.40 4.45 10.05
CA HIS A 116 -7.52 5.64 10.05
C HIS A 116 -8.26 6.98 10.18
N GLN A 117 -9.41 6.99 10.88
CA GLN A 117 -10.11 8.22 11.19
C GLN A 117 -9.53 8.95 12.41
N SER A 118 -8.40 8.48 12.90
CA SER A 118 -7.52 9.16 13.86
C SER A 118 -6.08 8.75 13.64
N TRP A 119 -5.16 9.56 14.15
CA TRP A 119 -3.75 9.25 14.20
C TRP A 119 -3.12 9.88 15.44
N ALA A 120 -2.31 9.10 16.16
CA ALA A 120 -1.67 9.53 17.42
C ALA A 120 -2.72 10.04 18.44
N ASN A 121 -2.76 11.34 18.69
CA ASN A 121 -3.69 11.97 19.61
C ASN A 121 -4.76 12.85 18.91
N ARG A 122 -4.94 12.69 17.59
CA ARG A 122 -5.83 13.54 16.78
C ARG A 122 -6.82 12.71 15.99
N THR A 123 -8.06 13.14 15.97
CA THR A 123 -9.05 12.65 15.00
C THR A 123 -8.85 13.31 13.63
N SER A 124 -9.14 12.60 12.56
CA SER A 124 -9.12 13.14 11.20
C SER A 124 -10.22 14.21 11.00
N SER A 125 -10.16 14.93 9.89
CA SER A 125 -11.15 15.94 9.56
C SER A 125 -12.56 15.38 9.53
N LEU A 126 -12.76 14.14 9.01
CA LEU A 126 -14.09 13.54 8.95
C LEU A 126 -14.76 13.43 10.33
N LEU A 127 -14.10 12.82 11.31
CA LEU A 127 -14.68 12.64 12.65
C LEU A 127 -14.65 13.93 13.49
N ARG A 128 -13.78 14.88 13.16
CA ARG A 128 -13.77 16.19 13.82
C ARG A 128 -14.98 17.02 13.40
N VAL A 129 -15.34 16.99 12.12
CA VAL A 129 -16.48 17.74 11.55
C VAL A 129 -17.80 17.01 11.75
N TYR A 130 -17.78 15.69 11.60
CA TYR A 130 -18.94 14.82 11.73
C TYR A 130 -18.76 13.78 12.85
N PRO A 131 -18.70 14.20 14.13
CA PRO A 131 -18.46 13.29 15.26
C PRO A 131 -19.53 12.20 15.41
N GLN A 132 -20.72 12.41 14.85
CA GLN A 132 -21.78 11.39 14.83
C GLN A 132 -21.44 10.17 13.97
N PHE A 133 -20.43 10.24 13.11
CA PHE A 133 -19.95 9.12 12.31
C PHE A 133 -19.01 8.19 13.08
N ASP A 134 -18.45 8.64 14.21
CA ASP A 134 -17.50 7.84 14.99
C ASP A 134 -18.14 6.53 15.47
N GLU A 135 -17.48 5.40 15.18
CA GLU A 135 -17.89 4.06 15.65
C GLU A 135 -17.76 3.96 17.18
N THR A 136 -16.83 4.71 17.75
CA THR A 136 -16.46 4.67 19.19
C THR A 136 -16.41 6.06 19.83
N PRO A 137 -17.52 6.84 19.83
CA PRO A 137 -17.50 8.21 20.36
C PRO A 137 -17.20 8.30 21.86
N TRP A 138 -17.39 7.20 22.60
CA TRP A 138 -17.06 7.08 24.05
C TRP A 138 -15.55 6.85 24.30
N VAL A 139 -14.76 6.56 23.26
CA VAL A 139 -13.31 6.40 23.36
C VAL A 139 -12.66 7.74 23.13
N THR A 140 -12.06 8.30 24.18
CA THR A 140 -11.34 9.58 24.12
C THR A 140 -9.93 9.38 23.62
N MET A 141 -9.48 10.19 22.67
CA MET A 141 -8.09 10.20 22.21
C MET A 141 -7.17 10.63 23.35
N PRO A 142 -5.97 10.02 23.49
CA PRO A 142 -5.03 10.38 24.55
C PRO A 142 -4.52 11.82 24.39
N GLU A 143 -4.32 12.53 25.48
CA GLU A 143 -3.72 13.88 25.44
C GLU A 143 -2.29 13.84 24.90
N LYS A 144 -1.54 12.82 25.28
CA LYS A 144 -0.17 12.58 24.85
C LYS A 144 -0.05 11.24 24.15
N TYR A 145 0.44 11.29 22.93
CA TYR A 145 0.73 10.06 22.17
C TYR A 145 1.90 9.29 22.80
N SER A 146 1.72 7.98 22.91
CA SER A 146 2.77 7.03 23.28
C SER A 146 2.77 5.84 22.30
N TRP A 147 3.94 5.30 22.04
CA TRP A 147 4.10 4.11 21.23
C TRP A 147 4.83 3.02 22.04
N PRO A 148 4.36 1.77 22.00
CA PRO A 148 3.21 1.27 21.24
C PRO A 148 1.87 1.77 21.83
N ASN A 149 0.87 1.96 20.96
CA ASN A 149 -0.49 2.25 21.37
C ASN A 149 -1.21 0.92 21.65
N GLU A 150 -1.32 0.54 22.91
CA GLU A 150 -1.84 -0.77 23.33
C GLU A 150 -3.31 -0.96 22.95
N ASP A 151 -4.08 0.12 22.92
CA ASP A 151 -5.52 0.09 22.66
C ASP A 151 -5.88 0.23 21.18
N GLY A 152 -4.93 0.52 20.29
CA GLY A 152 -5.19 0.82 18.89
C GLY A 152 -5.97 2.11 18.65
N LEU A 153 -6.10 2.97 19.66
CA LEU A 153 -6.94 4.18 19.65
C LEU A 153 -6.61 5.18 18.56
N TYR A 154 -5.37 5.22 18.09
CA TYR A 154 -4.98 6.14 17.04
C TYR A 154 -5.59 5.79 15.65
N CYS A 155 -6.20 4.63 15.53
CA CYS A 155 -6.86 4.16 14.31
C CYS A 155 -8.38 4.00 14.53
N LYS A 156 -9.08 5.10 14.85
CA LYS A 156 -10.54 5.11 14.91
C LYS A 156 -11.17 4.78 13.56
N SER A 157 -12.39 4.29 13.59
CA SER A 157 -13.20 4.02 12.40
C SER A 157 -14.46 4.87 12.39
N TYR A 158 -15.00 5.15 11.22
CA TYR A 158 -16.40 5.59 11.14
C TYR A 158 -17.34 4.38 11.20
N CYS A 159 -18.57 4.60 11.65
CA CYS A 159 -19.62 3.59 11.65
C CYS A 159 -20.14 3.35 10.22
N PRO A 160 -19.90 2.16 9.60
CA PRO A 160 -20.30 1.91 8.21
C PRO A 160 -21.83 1.77 8.03
N LEU A 161 -22.57 1.67 9.14
CA LEU A 161 -24.04 1.64 9.12
C LEU A 161 -24.68 3.00 9.42
N HIS A 162 -23.88 4.06 9.57
CA HIS A 162 -24.45 5.40 9.71
C HIS A 162 -25.09 5.85 8.39
N PRO A 163 -26.37 6.29 8.37
CA PRO A 163 -27.12 6.54 7.13
C PRO A 163 -26.54 7.67 6.26
N GLU A 164 -25.79 8.59 6.86
CA GLU A 164 -25.26 9.76 6.17
C GLU A 164 -23.77 9.65 5.79
N VAL A 165 -23.00 8.67 6.35
CA VAL A 165 -21.55 8.63 6.15
C VAL A 165 -21.20 8.48 4.67
N HIS A 166 -21.89 7.60 3.95
CA HIS A 166 -21.62 7.36 2.53
C HIS A 166 -21.94 8.55 1.63
N LYS A 167 -22.90 9.42 2.00
CA LYS A 167 -23.17 10.64 1.25
C LYS A 167 -21.95 11.56 1.25
N VAL A 168 -21.27 11.67 2.38
CA VAL A 168 -20.09 12.51 2.54
C VAL A 168 -18.88 11.85 1.86
N VAL A 169 -18.54 10.61 2.25
CA VAL A 169 -17.31 9.98 1.74
C VAL A 169 -17.34 9.72 0.24
N PHE A 170 -18.50 9.39 -0.34
CA PHE A 170 -18.62 9.16 -1.78
C PHE A 170 -18.52 10.46 -2.59
N ALA A 171 -18.99 11.59 -2.04
CA ALA A 171 -18.80 12.90 -2.68
C ALA A 171 -17.30 13.24 -2.77
N LEU A 172 -16.51 12.98 -1.71
CA LEU A 172 -15.05 13.15 -1.72
C LEU A 172 -14.37 12.21 -2.72
N VAL A 173 -14.77 10.93 -2.72
CA VAL A 173 -14.24 9.91 -3.63
C VAL A 173 -14.49 10.28 -5.09
N ASP A 174 -15.69 10.70 -5.41
CA ASP A 174 -16.04 11.11 -6.78
C ASP A 174 -15.22 12.31 -7.21
N GLU A 175 -15.15 13.34 -6.38
CA GLU A 175 -14.45 14.58 -6.70
C GLU A 175 -12.97 14.36 -6.91
N ILE A 176 -12.31 13.57 -6.03
CA ILE A 176 -10.87 13.32 -6.16
C ILE A 176 -10.55 12.42 -7.37
N CYS A 177 -11.37 11.41 -7.63
CA CYS A 177 -11.20 10.57 -8.80
C CYS A 177 -11.39 11.34 -10.10
N ASP A 178 -12.38 12.26 -10.14
CA ASP A 178 -12.61 13.15 -11.29
C ASP A 178 -11.42 14.12 -11.46
N ALA A 179 -10.91 14.70 -10.37
CA ALA A 179 -9.75 15.61 -10.41
C ALA A 179 -8.48 14.94 -10.95
N PHE A 180 -8.24 13.67 -10.62
CA PHE A 180 -7.09 12.89 -11.11
C PHE A 180 -7.40 12.10 -12.40
N GLU A 181 -8.61 12.21 -12.95
CA GLU A 181 -9.07 11.44 -14.12
C GLU A 181 -8.75 9.93 -13.97
N SER A 182 -8.93 9.41 -12.75
CA SER A 182 -8.47 8.08 -12.39
C SER A 182 -9.49 6.99 -12.69
N ALA A 183 -9.01 5.87 -13.24
CA ALA A 183 -9.77 4.64 -13.43
C ALA A 183 -9.75 3.72 -12.19
N ALA A 184 -9.05 4.11 -11.11
CA ALA A 184 -8.97 3.36 -9.87
C ALA A 184 -8.96 4.30 -8.66
N PHE A 185 -9.37 3.77 -7.51
CA PHE A 185 -9.35 4.47 -6.24
C PHE A 185 -8.87 3.53 -5.15
N HIS A 186 -7.98 4.02 -4.27
CA HIS A 186 -7.51 3.27 -3.12
C HIS A 186 -8.23 3.77 -1.85
N ALA A 187 -9.02 2.89 -1.25
CA ALA A 187 -9.85 3.25 -0.09
C ALA A 187 -9.14 3.14 1.27
N GLY A 188 -7.84 2.77 1.30
CA GLY A 188 -7.17 2.44 2.56
C GLY A 188 -7.75 1.17 3.13
N MET A 189 -8.56 1.28 4.18
CA MET A 189 -9.24 0.20 4.90
C MET A 189 -8.30 -0.73 5.68
N ASP A 190 -7.08 -0.29 5.93
CA ASP A 190 -6.11 -0.92 6.81
C ASP A 190 -6.37 -0.58 8.29
N GLU A 191 -5.83 -1.41 9.15
CA GLU A 191 -5.79 -1.22 10.61
C GLU A 191 -7.16 -0.85 11.23
N VAL A 192 -8.24 -1.43 10.69
CA VAL A 192 -9.61 -1.28 11.22
C VAL A 192 -9.73 -2.09 12.50
N PHE A 193 -9.41 -1.49 13.64
CA PHE A 193 -9.46 -2.14 14.96
C PHE A 193 -10.84 -2.07 15.57
N TYR A 194 -11.52 -0.95 15.42
CA TYR A 194 -12.88 -0.73 15.95
C TYR A 194 -13.92 -0.91 14.84
N LEU A 195 -14.70 -1.96 14.95
CA LEU A 195 -15.80 -2.27 14.04
C LEU A 195 -16.76 -3.24 14.72
N GLY A 196 -18.05 -2.95 14.68
CA GLY A 196 -19.07 -3.80 15.31
C GLY A 196 -18.95 -3.78 16.84
N GLU A 197 -18.65 -2.62 17.40
CA GLU A 197 -18.47 -2.44 18.84
C GLU A 197 -19.81 -2.51 19.59
N GLU A 198 -19.82 -3.16 20.76
CA GLU A 198 -21.03 -3.44 21.55
C GLU A 198 -21.86 -2.19 21.89
N LYS A 199 -21.19 -1.04 22.09
CA LYS A 199 -21.86 0.23 22.40
C LYS A 199 -22.30 1.02 21.17
N CYS A 200 -21.92 0.59 19.95
CA CYS A 200 -22.38 1.25 18.75
C CYS A 200 -23.86 0.90 18.49
N PRO A 201 -24.79 1.86 18.48
CA PRO A 201 -26.21 1.57 18.36
C PRO A 201 -26.63 0.96 17.01
N ARG A 202 -25.71 0.96 16.02
CA ARG A 202 -25.95 0.46 14.66
C ARG A 202 -25.18 -0.81 14.36
N CYS A 203 -23.92 -0.90 14.80
CA CYS A 203 -23.04 -2.00 14.47
C CYS A 203 -23.04 -3.12 15.51
N SER A 204 -23.55 -2.86 16.73
CA SER A 204 -23.63 -3.85 17.80
C SER A 204 -24.40 -5.11 17.36
N GLY A 205 -23.84 -6.28 17.69
CA GLY A 205 -24.43 -7.58 17.35
C GLY A 205 -24.25 -8.03 15.90
N HIS A 206 -23.67 -7.21 15.03
CA HIS A 206 -23.33 -7.62 13.67
C HIS A 206 -21.99 -8.34 13.60
N ASP A 207 -21.86 -9.30 12.69
CA ASP A 207 -20.59 -9.97 12.41
C ASP A 207 -19.59 -8.98 11.79
N LYS A 208 -18.38 -8.91 12.37
CA LYS A 208 -17.36 -7.94 11.95
C LYS A 208 -16.85 -8.19 10.53
N ALA A 209 -16.77 -9.45 10.09
CA ALA A 209 -16.38 -9.77 8.72
C ALA A 209 -17.46 -9.38 7.72
N GLU A 210 -18.74 -9.53 8.06
CA GLU A 210 -19.85 -9.08 7.24
C GLU A 210 -19.88 -7.54 7.15
N LEU A 211 -19.68 -6.83 8.26
CA LEU A 211 -19.59 -5.38 8.27
C LEU A 211 -18.48 -4.87 7.35
N PHE A 212 -17.27 -5.46 7.48
CA PHE A 212 -16.13 -5.11 6.64
C PHE A 212 -16.40 -5.42 5.15
N ALA A 213 -16.88 -6.62 4.85
CA ALA A 213 -17.18 -7.03 3.47
C ALA A 213 -18.30 -6.19 2.83
N ASN A 214 -19.31 -5.81 3.61
CA ASN A 214 -20.38 -4.96 3.14
C ASN A 214 -19.89 -3.54 2.83
N GLU A 215 -18.96 -3.02 3.63
CA GLU A 215 -18.35 -1.73 3.36
C GLU A 215 -17.51 -1.75 2.09
N VAL A 216 -16.65 -2.77 1.92
CA VAL A 216 -15.90 -3.00 0.66
C VAL A 216 -16.86 -3.04 -0.53
N ARG A 217 -17.96 -3.78 -0.41
CA ARG A 217 -18.95 -3.92 -1.49
C ARG A 217 -19.61 -2.58 -1.84
N LYS A 218 -20.03 -1.80 -0.84
CA LYS A 218 -20.64 -0.49 -1.06
C LYS A 218 -19.71 0.48 -1.80
N ILE A 219 -18.44 0.54 -1.36
CA ILE A 219 -17.42 1.40 -2.00
C ILE A 219 -17.17 0.93 -3.43
N ARG A 220 -16.98 -0.39 -3.62
CA ARG A 220 -16.76 -0.97 -4.95
C ARG A 220 -17.94 -0.72 -5.90
N ASP A 221 -19.16 -0.92 -5.44
CA ASP A 221 -20.37 -0.76 -6.28
C ASP A 221 -20.58 0.70 -6.66
N HIS A 222 -20.26 1.64 -5.75
CA HIS A 222 -20.26 3.07 -6.06
C HIS A 222 -19.23 3.41 -7.16
N LEU A 223 -17.98 2.96 -7.02
CA LEU A 223 -16.91 3.18 -8.00
C LEU A 223 -17.23 2.56 -9.37
N ALA A 224 -17.85 1.39 -9.36
CA ALA A 224 -18.23 0.67 -10.59
C ALA A 224 -19.23 1.44 -11.45
N GLN A 225 -20.05 2.33 -10.89
CA GLN A 225 -20.96 3.20 -11.66
C GLN A 225 -20.22 4.11 -12.64
N LYS A 226 -18.97 4.43 -12.35
CA LYS A 226 -18.06 5.22 -13.21
C LYS A 226 -16.91 4.39 -13.79
N ASN A 227 -17.04 3.05 -13.83
CA ASN A 227 -16.01 2.12 -14.32
C ASN A 227 -14.66 2.26 -13.60
N ARG A 228 -14.67 2.59 -12.32
CA ARG A 228 -13.46 2.69 -11.49
C ARG A 228 -13.25 1.44 -10.68
N ARG A 229 -11.99 1.03 -10.52
CA ARG A 229 -11.61 -0.14 -9.76
C ARG A 229 -11.25 0.22 -8.32
N LEU A 230 -11.74 -0.56 -7.37
CA LEU A 230 -11.39 -0.42 -5.96
C LEU A 230 -10.06 -1.13 -5.64
N TRP A 231 -9.17 -0.43 -4.90
CA TRP A 231 -7.96 -0.97 -4.27
C TRP A 231 -8.08 -0.79 -2.76
N ILE A 232 -7.60 -1.78 -1.98
CA ILE A 232 -7.57 -1.73 -0.51
C ILE A 232 -6.28 -2.39 0.02
N TRP A 233 -5.90 -2.03 1.25
CA TRP A 233 -4.88 -2.77 1.99
C TRP A 233 -5.42 -4.13 2.42
N GLY A 234 -4.53 -5.15 2.51
CA GLY A 234 -4.91 -6.55 2.67
C GLY A 234 -4.99 -7.05 4.11
N ASP A 235 -4.43 -6.35 5.08
CA ASP A 235 -4.23 -6.80 6.46
C ASP A 235 -5.51 -7.29 7.15
N ARG A 236 -6.65 -6.62 6.96
CA ARG A 236 -7.92 -7.03 7.58
C ARG A 236 -8.52 -8.33 6.99
N LEU A 237 -7.94 -8.84 5.91
CA LEU A 237 -8.35 -10.08 5.23
C LEU A 237 -7.45 -11.28 5.59
N ILE A 238 -6.47 -11.10 6.47
CA ILE A 238 -5.54 -12.13 6.95
C ILE A 238 -5.88 -12.41 8.42
N ASP A 239 -5.94 -13.69 8.81
CA ASP A 239 -6.16 -14.07 10.20
C ASP A 239 -4.85 -13.99 11.01
N GLY A 240 -4.76 -13.01 11.90
CA GLY A 240 -3.56 -12.76 12.69
C GLY A 240 -3.31 -13.81 13.77
N LYS A 241 -4.35 -14.52 14.23
CA LYS A 241 -4.22 -15.60 15.23
C LYS A 241 -3.60 -16.85 14.61
N ILE A 242 -4.03 -17.18 13.38
CA ILE A 242 -3.52 -18.35 12.65
C ILE A 242 -2.11 -18.10 12.12
N THR A 243 -1.87 -16.92 11.57
CA THR A 243 -0.59 -16.59 10.92
C THR A 243 0.51 -16.15 11.90
N GLY A 244 0.13 -15.64 13.06
CA GLY A 244 1.07 -15.04 14.02
C GLY A 244 1.61 -13.67 13.58
N LEU A 245 1.03 -13.03 12.57
CA LEU A 245 1.44 -11.71 12.07
C LEU A 245 1.11 -10.57 13.05
N GLY A 246 0.20 -10.82 13.99
CA GLY A 246 -0.21 -9.84 14.99
C GLY A 246 -1.28 -8.87 14.50
N MET A 247 -1.56 -7.85 15.31
CA MET A 247 -2.72 -6.97 15.09
C MET A 247 -2.52 -5.92 13.99
N TRP A 248 -1.28 -5.59 13.63
CA TRP A 248 -0.99 -4.58 12.63
C TRP A 248 -1.11 -5.16 11.21
N GLU A 249 -0.30 -6.14 10.89
CA GLU A 249 -0.22 -6.74 9.55
C GLU A 249 -1.32 -7.79 9.28
N ALA A 250 -2.24 -8.03 10.25
CA ALA A 250 -3.35 -8.96 10.11
C ALA A 250 -4.50 -8.65 11.09
N SER A 251 -5.66 -9.25 10.87
CA SER A 251 -6.84 -9.09 11.71
C SER A 251 -6.76 -9.92 12.98
N MET A 252 -6.90 -9.26 14.12
CA MET A 252 -7.13 -9.91 15.44
C MET A 252 -8.59 -9.77 15.92
N ASN A 253 -9.42 -9.03 15.19
CA ASN A 253 -10.80 -8.70 15.53
C ASN A 253 -11.85 -9.41 14.65
N ASN A 254 -11.50 -10.57 14.08
CA ASN A 254 -12.38 -11.47 13.33
C ASN A 254 -12.89 -10.95 11.97
N THR A 255 -12.25 -9.96 11.35
CA THR A 255 -12.62 -9.48 10.01
C THR A 255 -12.07 -10.38 8.88
N ALA A 256 -11.10 -11.26 9.15
CA ALA A 256 -10.37 -12.02 8.13
C ALA A 256 -11.28 -12.84 7.18
N ARG A 257 -12.41 -13.37 7.67
CA ARG A 257 -13.38 -14.12 6.84
C ARG A 257 -13.97 -13.26 5.71
N ALA A 258 -13.88 -11.95 5.79
CA ALA A 258 -14.33 -11.05 4.72
C ALA A 258 -13.66 -11.34 3.37
N ILE A 259 -12.48 -11.96 3.35
CA ILE A 259 -11.76 -12.38 2.13
C ILE A 259 -12.64 -13.24 1.20
N ASP A 260 -13.54 -14.05 1.76
CA ASP A 260 -14.44 -14.89 0.98
C ASP A 260 -15.72 -14.16 0.55
N MET A 261 -16.02 -13.01 1.15
CA MET A 261 -17.28 -12.26 0.98
C MET A 261 -17.14 -11.05 0.05
N ILE A 262 -15.94 -10.51 -0.13
CA ILE A 262 -15.70 -9.32 -0.96
C ILE A 262 -15.74 -9.64 -2.45
N PRO A 263 -16.09 -8.66 -3.33
CA PRO A 263 -16.04 -8.80 -4.77
C PRO A 263 -14.63 -9.13 -5.27
N LYS A 264 -14.53 -10.00 -6.28
CA LYS A 264 -13.23 -10.53 -6.75
C LYS A 264 -12.49 -9.61 -7.73
N ASP A 265 -13.08 -8.51 -8.13
CA ASP A 265 -12.47 -7.46 -8.94
C ASP A 265 -11.76 -6.37 -8.11
N VAL A 266 -11.81 -6.45 -6.77
CA VAL A 266 -11.02 -5.61 -5.87
C VAL A 266 -9.54 -6.00 -5.99
N LEU A 267 -8.64 -5.00 -6.01
CA LEU A 267 -7.20 -5.23 -5.97
C LEU A 267 -6.69 -5.08 -4.53
N ILE A 268 -5.92 -6.07 -4.09
CA ILE A 268 -5.36 -6.11 -2.75
C ILE A 268 -3.92 -5.62 -2.76
N CYS A 269 -3.63 -4.64 -1.92
CA CYS A 269 -2.29 -4.17 -1.62
C CYS A 269 -1.81 -4.86 -0.34
N ASP A 270 -1.00 -5.91 -0.51
CA ASP A 270 -0.51 -6.80 0.55
C ASP A 270 0.80 -6.27 1.13
N TRP A 271 0.77 -5.71 2.34
CA TRP A 271 1.90 -5.02 2.94
C TRP A 271 2.52 -5.79 4.09
N HIS A 272 3.85 -5.99 4.01
CA HIS A 272 4.68 -6.57 5.06
C HIS A 272 6.06 -5.89 5.04
N TYR A 273 6.55 -5.46 6.21
CA TYR A 273 7.68 -4.54 6.29
C TYR A 273 8.92 -5.15 6.93
N GLU A 274 8.74 -6.04 7.89
CA GLU A 274 9.84 -6.60 8.66
C GLU A 274 10.31 -7.95 8.11
N ARG A 275 9.43 -8.71 7.45
CA ARG A 275 9.67 -10.00 6.80
C ARG A 275 8.98 -10.06 5.44
N PRO A 276 9.49 -10.85 4.49
CA PRO A 276 8.83 -11.07 3.19
C PRO A 276 7.80 -12.21 3.30
N ASP A 277 6.72 -11.98 4.08
CA ASP A 277 5.67 -12.98 4.26
C ASP A 277 4.98 -13.30 2.92
N LYS A 278 4.60 -14.59 2.72
CA LYS A 278 4.10 -15.10 1.43
C LYS A 278 2.57 -14.98 1.30
N THR A 279 1.98 -14.01 1.91
CA THR A 279 0.52 -13.80 2.00
C THR A 279 -0.14 -13.46 0.67
N ALA A 280 0.61 -12.91 -0.30
CA ALA A 280 0.11 -12.70 -1.67
C ALA A 280 -0.49 -13.97 -2.31
N VAL A 281 0.02 -15.16 -1.94
CA VAL A 281 -0.51 -16.45 -2.41
C VAL A 281 -1.93 -16.69 -1.91
N LEU A 282 -2.23 -16.31 -0.66
CA LEU A 282 -3.57 -16.41 -0.09
C LEU A 282 -4.58 -15.64 -0.96
N PHE A 283 -4.28 -14.39 -1.28
CA PHE A 283 -5.18 -13.54 -2.07
C PHE A 283 -5.41 -14.10 -3.48
N ALA A 284 -4.35 -14.53 -4.15
CA ALA A 284 -4.45 -15.15 -5.47
C ALA A 284 -5.30 -16.44 -5.45
N MET A 285 -5.13 -17.29 -4.43
CA MET A 285 -5.93 -18.50 -4.23
C MET A 285 -7.41 -18.19 -3.95
N LYS A 286 -7.71 -17.06 -3.32
CA LYS A 286 -9.08 -16.58 -3.09
C LYS A 286 -9.69 -15.87 -4.30
N GLY A 287 -8.97 -15.82 -5.42
CA GLY A 287 -9.45 -15.24 -6.67
C GLY A 287 -9.31 -13.71 -6.75
N LEU A 288 -8.49 -13.11 -5.90
CA LEU A 288 -8.23 -11.67 -5.85
C LEU A 288 -6.93 -11.32 -6.58
N ASP A 289 -6.91 -10.18 -7.25
CA ASP A 289 -5.68 -9.60 -7.77
C ASP A 289 -4.88 -8.97 -6.62
N VAL A 290 -3.56 -9.14 -6.64
CA VAL A 290 -2.69 -8.70 -5.55
C VAL A 290 -1.40 -8.05 -6.04
N VAL A 291 -0.97 -6.99 -5.34
CA VAL A 291 0.37 -6.43 -5.39
C VAL A 291 1.01 -6.56 -4.00
N THR A 292 2.32 -6.81 -3.94
CA THR A 292 3.04 -6.77 -2.67
C THR A 292 3.60 -5.37 -2.42
N CYS A 293 3.66 -4.96 -1.14
CA CYS A 293 3.90 -3.57 -0.76
C CYS A 293 4.98 -3.45 0.33
N PRO A 294 6.29 -3.48 -0.03
CA PRO A 294 7.38 -3.25 0.90
C PRO A 294 7.48 -1.78 1.34
N TRP A 295 8.22 -1.53 2.41
CA TRP A 295 8.47 -0.18 2.89
C TRP A 295 9.97 0.16 2.92
N ARG A 296 10.62 0.09 4.11
CA ARG A 296 11.94 0.68 4.38
C ARG A 296 13.12 -0.29 4.35
N ARG A 297 12.87 -1.61 4.38
CA ARG A 297 13.93 -2.63 4.36
C ARG A 297 14.21 -3.10 2.94
N PRO A 298 15.35 -2.70 2.34
CA PRO A 298 15.68 -3.10 0.97
C PRO A 298 15.68 -4.61 0.76
N SER A 299 16.19 -5.38 1.75
CA SER A 299 16.24 -6.84 1.67
C SER A 299 14.84 -7.47 1.61
N VAL A 300 13.90 -6.97 2.41
CA VAL A 300 12.50 -7.44 2.39
C VAL A 300 11.86 -7.14 1.03
N GLY A 301 12.05 -5.92 0.52
CA GLY A 301 11.50 -5.53 -0.77
C GLY A 301 12.06 -6.34 -1.94
N VAL A 302 13.36 -6.64 -1.92
CA VAL A 302 14.00 -7.50 -2.94
C VAL A 302 13.46 -8.93 -2.89
N GLU A 303 13.26 -9.50 -1.71
CA GLU A 303 12.70 -10.84 -1.60
C GLU A 303 11.22 -10.88 -2.04
N GLN A 304 10.41 -9.90 -1.66
CA GLN A 304 9.04 -9.79 -2.15
C GLN A 304 8.97 -9.64 -3.68
N TYR A 305 9.90 -8.88 -4.28
CA TYR A 305 10.01 -8.76 -5.72
C TYR A 305 10.30 -10.11 -6.39
N LYS A 306 11.29 -10.86 -5.86
CA LYS A 306 11.63 -12.21 -6.35
C LYS A 306 10.48 -13.19 -6.17
N ASP A 307 9.77 -13.11 -5.05
CA ASP A 307 8.60 -13.94 -4.78
C ASP A 307 7.48 -13.72 -5.82
N MET A 308 7.19 -12.46 -6.15
CA MET A 308 6.18 -12.15 -7.16
C MET A 308 6.57 -12.66 -8.54
N ILE A 309 7.85 -12.59 -8.92
CA ILE A 309 8.36 -13.23 -10.16
C ILE A 309 8.14 -14.74 -10.10
N ASN A 310 8.59 -15.38 -9.02
CA ASN A 310 8.48 -16.83 -8.86
C ASN A 310 7.02 -17.29 -8.88
N PHE A 311 6.13 -16.59 -8.18
CA PHE A 311 4.70 -16.91 -8.18
C PHE A 311 4.09 -16.83 -9.58
N ARG A 312 4.45 -15.81 -10.38
CA ARG A 312 4.00 -15.68 -11.75
C ARG A 312 4.55 -16.78 -12.66
N GLN A 313 5.78 -17.21 -12.45
CA GLN A 313 6.44 -18.24 -13.28
C GLN A 313 5.94 -19.65 -12.97
N THR A 314 5.62 -19.94 -11.71
CA THR A 314 5.28 -21.29 -11.23
C THR A 314 3.78 -21.53 -11.06
N ALA A 315 2.97 -20.48 -11.11
CA ALA A 315 1.52 -20.56 -10.97
C ALA A 315 0.83 -21.12 -12.21
N THR A 316 -0.41 -21.60 -12.02
CA THR A 316 -1.29 -21.90 -13.15
C THR A 316 -1.56 -20.64 -13.98
N PRO A 317 -1.92 -20.76 -15.28
CA PRO A 317 -2.23 -19.58 -16.11
C PRO A 317 -3.26 -18.63 -15.49
N VAL A 318 -4.29 -19.18 -14.83
CA VAL A 318 -5.34 -18.38 -14.16
C VAL A 318 -4.79 -17.61 -12.94
N MET A 319 -3.95 -18.24 -12.12
CA MET A 319 -3.37 -17.60 -10.94
C MET A 319 -2.26 -16.62 -11.31
N LYS A 320 -1.48 -16.90 -12.37
CA LYS A 320 -0.41 -16.02 -12.83
C LYS A 320 -0.90 -14.58 -13.00
N ASP A 321 -2.06 -14.41 -13.61
CA ASP A 321 -2.61 -13.08 -13.91
C ASP A 321 -3.13 -12.34 -12.68
N ARG A 322 -3.23 -12.99 -11.52
CA ARG A 322 -3.61 -12.34 -10.25
C ARG A 322 -2.43 -11.67 -9.54
N TYR A 323 -1.22 -12.14 -9.75
CA TYR A 323 0.00 -11.53 -9.22
C TYR A 323 0.36 -10.31 -10.07
N LYS A 324 -0.12 -9.11 -9.69
CA LYS A 324 -0.01 -7.90 -10.51
C LYS A 324 1.33 -7.21 -10.44
N GLY A 325 2.10 -7.40 -9.38
CA GLY A 325 3.41 -6.77 -9.24
C GLY A 325 3.70 -6.22 -7.85
N ILE A 326 4.37 -5.09 -7.79
CA ILE A 326 4.91 -4.53 -6.55
C ILE A 326 4.72 -3.02 -6.48
N VAL A 327 4.40 -2.51 -5.29
CA VAL A 327 4.24 -1.08 -4.98
C VAL A 327 5.14 -0.72 -3.81
N GLN A 328 6.20 0.06 -4.04
CA GLN A 328 6.98 0.62 -2.94
C GLN A 328 6.13 1.59 -2.14
N THR A 329 6.00 1.37 -0.84
CA THR A 329 5.27 2.27 0.05
C THR A 329 6.17 3.27 0.76
N VAL A 330 5.65 4.48 0.96
CA VAL A 330 6.28 5.56 1.71
C VAL A 330 5.23 6.19 2.64
N TRP A 331 5.45 6.14 3.95
CA TRP A 331 4.47 6.60 4.94
C TRP A 331 4.65 8.06 5.38
N SER A 332 5.56 8.79 4.73
CA SER A 332 5.66 10.26 4.86
C SER A 332 4.93 10.97 3.71
N ASP A 333 4.84 12.29 3.78
CA ASP A 333 4.53 13.15 2.64
C ASP A 333 5.69 13.18 1.63
N ALA A 334 5.39 13.68 0.42
CA ALA A 334 6.36 13.73 -0.67
C ALA A 334 7.58 14.61 -0.36
N GLY A 335 7.40 15.72 0.37
CA GLY A 335 8.48 16.63 0.73
C GLY A 335 9.50 15.96 1.65
N SER A 336 9.03 15.40 2.75
CA SER A 336 9.88 14.67 3.71
C SER A 336 10.63 13.51 3.06
N PHE A 337 9.98 12.80 2.14
CA PHE A 337 10.64 11.73 1.39
C PHE A 337 11.72 12.28 0.46
N MET A 338 11.43 13.31 -0.33
CA MET A 338 12.40 13.91 -1.27
C MET A 338 13.62 14.46 -0.52
N ASP A 339 13.44 15.10 0.62
CA ASP A 339 14.53 15.59 1.47
C ASP A 339 15.44 14.45 1.94
N GLY A 340 14.87 13.32 2.35
CA GLY A 340 15.63 12.13 2.73
C GLY A 340 16.34 11.49 1.54
N PHE A 341 15.63 11.38 0.42
CA PHE A 341 16.11 10.78 -0.81
C PHE A 341 17.32 11.54 -1.41
N TYR A 342 17.19 12.86 -1.61
CA TYR A 342 18.27 13.65 -2.22
C TYR A 342 19.45 13.85 -1.28
N ALA A 343 19.20 13.98 0.03
CA ALA A 343 20.26 14.08 1.02
C ALA A 343 20.90 12.72 1.35
N LYS A 344 20.38 11.60 0.84
CA LYS A 344 20.83 10.22 1.16
C LYS A 344 20.89 9.97 2.66
N LYS A 345 19.86 10.45 3.37
CA LYS A 345 19.81 10.33 4.84
C LYS A 345 19.83 8.84 5.24
N LYS A 346 20.47 8.57 6.37
CA LYS A 346 20.45 7.24 7.01
C LYS A 346 19.20 7.12 7.89
N ASP A 347 18.88 5.88 8.30
CA ASP A 347 17.84 5.66 9.32
C ASP A 347 18.32 6.15 10.70
N ASP A 348 17.41 6.12 11.69
CA ASP A 348 17.71 6.60 13.05
C ASP A 348 18.85 5.85 13.77
N LYS A 349 19.24 4.70 13.24
CA LYS A 349 20.36 3.88 13.73
C LYS A 349 21.62 4.02 12.87
N GLY A 350 21.64 4.96 11.91
CA GLY A 350 22.74 5.17 10.98
C GLY A 350 22.83 4.14 9.87
N GLY A 351 21.81 3.28 9.69
CA GLY A 351 21.75 2.21 8.70
C GLY A 351 21.08 2.61 7.39
N ASP A 352 20.90 1.62 6.52
CA ASP A 352 20.36 1.77 5.18
C ASP A 352 18.88 1.35 5.04
N ASN A 353 18.20 1.07 6.16
CA ASN A 353 16.79 0.70 6.19
C ASN A 353 15.89 1.95 6.04
N THR A 354 15.92 2.54 4.87
CA THR A 354 15.14 3.74 4.53
C THR A 354 14.24 3.48 3.33
N PRO A 355 13.09 4.17 3.22
CA PRO A 355 12.19 3.98 2.08
C PRO A 355 12.83 4.36 0.74
N TRP A 356 13.77 5.32 0.72
CA TRP A 356 14.48 5.68 -0.51
C TRP A 356 15.52 4.65 -0.93
N ASN A 357 16.23 4.00 0.01
CA ASN A 357 17.13 2.90 -0.30
C ASN A 357 16.35 1.67 -0.78
N SER A 358 15.22 1.34 -0.14
CA SER A 358 14.32 0.29 -0.59
C SER A 358 13.84 0.58 -2.02
N PHE A 359 13.32 1.78 -2.28
CA PHE A 359 12.86 2.21 -3.60
C PHE A 359 13.93 2.07 -4.68
N THR A 360 15.14 2.60 -4.43
CA THR A 360 16.21 2.56 -5.45
C THR A 360 16.79 1.16 -5.66
N THR A 361 16.70 0.29 -4.67
CA THR A 361 17.14 -1.11 -4.76
C THR A 361 16.14 -1.95 -5.55
N ILE A 362 14.83 -1.79 -5.28
CA ILE A 362 13.77 -2.54 -5.97
C ILE A 362 13.61 -2.04 -7.42
N PHE A 363 13.69 -0.73 -7.62
CA PHE A 363 13.52 -0.08 -8.92
C PHE A 363 14.80 0.69 -9.32
N PRO A 364 15.86 0.02 -9.79
CA PRO A 364 17.04 0.72 -10.30
C PRO A 364 16.67 1.53 -11.56
N LYS A 365 17.36 2.65 -11.77
CA LYS A 365 17.22 3.40 -13.05
C LYS A 365 17.69 2.52 -14.20
N THR A 366 16.89 2.42 -15.25
CA THR A 366 17.33 1.80 -16.49
C THR A 366 18.40 2.67 -17.13
N LYS A 367 19.50 2.06 -17.56
CA LYS A 367 20.49 2.77 -18.35
C LYS A 367 19.81 3.23 -19.63
N ALA A 368 19.84 4.54 -19.93
CA ALA A 368 19.41 5.03 -21.23
C ALA A 368 20.19 4.23 -22.28
N THR A 369 19.49 3.43 -23.07
CA THR A 369 20.06 2.90 -24.32
C THR A 369 20.40 4.10 -25.18
N LYS A 370 21.72 4.35 -25.35
CA LYS A 370 22.22 5.39 -26.26
C LYS A 370 21.89 5.05 -27.69
#